data_3db8180a55d77681102220faacfb0b9c
#
_entry.id   3db8180a55d77681102220faacfb0b9c
#
_cell.length_a   1.000
_cell.length_b   1.000
_cell.length_c   1.000
_cell.angle_alpha   90.00
_cell.angle_beta   90.00
_cell.angle_gamma   90.00
#
_symmetry.space_group_name_H-M   'P 1'
#
loop_
_entity.id
_entity.type
_entity.pdbx_description
1 polymer ?
#
loop_
_entity_poly.entity_id
_entity_poly.type
_entity_poly.pdbx_seq_one_letter_code
_entity_poly.pdbx_strand_id
1 'polypeptide(L)'
;IIPHAVYNEKDQTYDLNLQVKMEANLSVRVGGNVSSSGSNQVYFGASYQNLNYYSKEFNFDGQLGRVYNNVQLAARIDFPTKLPTSYKFIASISTFDYFKEAKFFSNKDNPAFNKKREEFVKLKVSLPFLSRKKAEFGVGIARMEDRYFQTNIIDFSETKHDESTYSI
;
A
#
# COMPACT_ATOMS: atom_id res chain seq x y z
N ILE A 1 13.24 -20.94 14.24
CA ILE A 1 14.70 -21.09 14.05
C ILE A 1 15.24 -21.70 15.34
N ILE A 2 15.80 -22.90 15.24
CA ILE A 2 16.44 -23.55 16.39
C ILE A 2 17.94 -23.58 16.07
N PRO A 3 18.76 -22.76 16.74
CA PRO A 3 20.19 -22.80 16.56
C PRO A 3 20.79 -24.02 17.29
N HIS A 4 21.59 -24.78 16.62
CA HIS A 4 22.36 -25.87 17.20
C HIS A 4 23.85 -25.61 16.92
N ALA A 5 24.61 -25.33 17.98
CA ALA A 5 26.04 -25.10 17.86
C ALA A 5 26.78 -26.41 18.16
N VAL A 6 27.65 -26.83 17.24
CA VAL A 6 28.53 -27.98 17.38
C VAL A 6 29.97 -27.52 17.38
N TYR A 7 30.72 -27.88 18.41
CA TYR A 7 32.14 -27.54 18.50
C TYR A 7 32.96 -28.39 17.53
N ASN A 8 33.73 -27.75 16.68
CA ASN A 8 34.66 -28.39 15.75
C ASN A 8 36.08 -28.34 16.32
N GLU A 9 36.57 -29.49 16.79
CA GLU A 9 37.88 -29.59 17.41
C GLU A 9 39.06 -29.32 16.45
N LYS A 10 38.87 -29.57 15.13
CA LYS A 10 39.94 -29.37 14.13
C LYS A 10 40.24 -27.90 13.90
N ASP A 11 39.21 -27.07 13.85
CA ASP A 11 39.34 -25.66 13.52
C ASP A 11 39.20 -24.74 14.75
N GLN A 12 38.98 -25.35 15.93
CA GLN A 12 38.74 -24.67 17.22
C GLN A 12 37.61 -23.61 17.12
N THR A 13 36.60 -23.88 16.32
CA THR A 13 35.45 -23.01 16.04
C THR A 13 34.15 -23.72 16.35
N TYR A 14 33.07 -22.95 16.47
CA TYR A 14 31.71 -23.49 16.58
C TYR A 14 31.02 -23.44 15.20
N ASP A 15 30.60 -24.59 14.73
CA ASP A 15 29.72 -24.69 13.58
C ASP A 15 28.28 -24.45 14.03
N LEU A 16 27.64 -23.41 13.50
CA LEU A 16 26.27 -23.06 13.82
C LEU A 16 25.32 -23.64 12.78
N ASN A 17 24.64 -24.72 13.12
CA ASN A 17 23.60 -25.32 12.28
C ASN A 17 22.27 -24.61 12.56
N LEU A 18 21.78 -23.86 11.57
CA LEU A 18 20.48 -23.20 11.62
C LEU A 18 19.47 -24.01 10.82
N GLN A 19 18.52 -24.64 11.49
CA GLN A 19 17.36 -25.20 10.80
C GLN A 19 16.35 -24.09 10.53
N VAL A 20 16.27 -23.71 9.26
CA VAL A 20 15.30 -22.71 8.79
C VAL A 20 14.27 -23.45 7.91
N LYS A 21 13.03 -23.50 8.39
CA LYS A 21 11.93 -23.99 7.59
C LYS A 21 11.44 -22.83 6.73
N MET A 22 11.71 -22.89 5.44
CA MET A 22 11.19 -21.93 4.47
C MET A 22 9.84 -22.41 3.96
N GLU A 23 8.80 -21.67 4.29
CA GLU A 23 7.44 -21.93 3.81
C GLU A 23 6.94 -20.73 3.00
N ALA A 24 6.23 -21.02 1.91
CA ALA A 24 5.40 -20.02 1.26
C ALA A 24 4.26 -19.66 2.23
N ASN A 25 4.13 -18.39 2.56
CA ASN A 25 3.16 -17.93 3.54
C ASN A 25 2.08 -17.12 2.82
N LEU A 26 0.86 -17.65 2.84
CA LEU A 26 -0.33 -16.94 2.38
C LEU A 26 -1.13 -16.49 3.60
N SER A 27 -1.34 -15.19 3.72
CA SER A 27 -2.17 -14.59 4.75
C SER A 27 -3.33 -13.86 4.11
N VAL A 28 -4.53 -14.11 4.58
CA VAL A 28 -5.74 -13.38 4.17
C VAL A 28 -6.31 -12.66 5.38
N ARG A 29 -6.68 -11.41 5.19
CA ARG A 29 -7.24 -10.54 6.22
C ARG A 29 -8.58 -10.02 5.74
N VAL A 30 -9.59 -10.12 6.58
CA VAL A 30 -10.91 -9.55 6.34
C VAL A 30 -11.31 -8.79 7.59
N GLY A 31 -11.84 -7.62 7.40
CA GLY A 31 -12.29 -6.77 8.50
C GLY A 31 -13.35 -5.79 8.06
N GLY A 32 -13.93 -5.08 8.99
CA GLY A 32 -14.92 -4.09 8.69
C GLY A 32 -15.23 -3.21 9.90
N ASN A 33 -15.82 -2.08 9.62
CA ASN A 33 -16.34 -1.15 10.60
C ASN A 33 -17.78 -0.80 10.23
N VAL A 34 -18.67 -0.95 11.18
CA VAL A 34 -20.07 -0.56 11.06
C VAL A 34 -20.34 0.56 12.07
N SER A 35 -20.74 1.71 11.57
CA SER A 35 -20.99 2.89 12.39
C SER A 35 -22.37 3.47 12.09
N SER A 36 -23.05 3.98 13.11
CA SER A 36 -24.29 4.72 12.97
C SER A 36 -24.12 6.04 12.20
N SER A 37 -22.91 6.58 12.13
CA SER A 37 -22.57 7.79 11.35
C SER A 37 -22.53 7.57 9.85
N GLY A 38 -22.70 6.34 9.37
CA GLY A 38 -22.72 6.01 7.95
C GLY A 38 -21.34 5.85 7.30
N SER A 39 -20.24 5.91 8.05
CA SER A 39 -18.87 5.63 7.58
C SER A 39 -18.54 4.12 7.61
N ASN A 40 -19.46 3.30 7.10
CA ASN A 40 -19.28 1.85 7.06
C ASN A 40 -18.21 1.47 6.04
N GLN A 41 -17.32 0.57 6.42
CA GLN A 41 -16.19 0.13 5.59
C GLN A 41 -15.99 -1.37 5.73
N VAL A 42 -15.62 -2.00 4.62
CA VAL A 42 -15.15 -3.39 4.58
C VAL A 42 -13.72 -3.37 4.07
N TYR A 43 -12.87 -4.11 4.73
CA TYR A 43 -11.47 -4.29 4.39
C TYR A 43 -11.20 -5.74 3.99
N PHE A 44 -10.46 -5.91 2.92
CA PHE A 44 -9.99 -7.20 2.46
C PHE A 44 -8.50 -7.08 2.08
N GLY A 45 -7.67 -7.97 2.59
CA GLY A 45 -6.25 -8.01 2.30
C GLY A 45 -5.76 -9.42 2.06
N ALA A 46 -4.83 -9.58 1.13
CA ALA A 46 -4.12 -10.81 0.89
C ALA A 46 -2.62 -10.52 0.80
N SER A 47 -1.82 -11.34 1.46
CA SER A 47 -0.36 -11.22 1.46
C SER A 47 0.24 -12.59 1.18
N TYR A 48 1.08 -12.67 0.17
CA TYR A 48 1.83 -13.85 -0.18
C TYR A 48 3.32 -13.57 -0.07
N GLN A 49 4.04 -14.42 0.66
CA GLN A 49 5.49 -14.34 0.81
C GLN A 49 6.13 -15.68 0.50
N ASN A 50 7.16 -15.65 -0.32
CA ASN A 50 7.97 -16.81 -0.63
C ASN A 50 9.45 -16.47 -0.41
N LEU A 51 10.08 -17.18 0.53
CA LEU A 51 11.49 -17.02 0.91
C LEU A 51 12.30 -18.19 0.31
N ASN A 52 12.51 -18.14 -0.98
CA ASN A 52 13.46 -19.02 -1.67
C ASN A 52 14.79 -18.28 -1.91
N TYR A 53 15.56 -18.71 -2.92
CA TYR A 53 16.78 -18.02 -3.35
C TYR A 53 16.55 -16.51 -3.60
N TYR A 54 15.36 -16.15 -4.09
CA TYR A 54 14.85 -14.78 -4.15
C TYR A 54 13.68 -14.66 -3.19
N SER A 55 13.70 -13.63 -2.31
CA SER A 55 12.51 -13.29 -1.53
C SER A 55 11.49 -12.60 -2.43
N LYS A 56 10.28 -13.13 -2.47
CA LYS A 56 9.16 -12.55 -3.20
C LYS A 56 8.04 -12.25 -2.22
N GLU A 57 7.54 -11.04 -2.28
CA GLU A 57 6.40 -10.60 -1.49
C GLU A 57 5.36 -9.98 -2.42
N PHE A 58 4.13 -10.36 -2.25
CA PHE A 58 3.00 -9.81 -2.98
C PHE A 58 1.89 -9.45 -1.98
N ASN A 59 1.46 -8.20 -2.00
CA ASN A 59 0.41 -7.70 -1.13
C ASN A 59 -0.72 -7.11 -1.97
N PHE A 60 -1.93 -7.48 -1.61
CA PHE A 60 -3.16 -6.90 -2.11
C PHE A 60 -3.95 -6.36 -0.92
N ASP A 61 -4.36 -5.10 -0.98
CA ASP A 61 -5.19 -4.46 0.02
C ASP A 61 -6.36 -3.77 -0.68
N GLY A 62 -7.56 -4.08 -0.25
CA GLY A 62 -8.80 -3.49 -0.73
C GLY A 62 -9.63 -2.96 0.44
N GLN A 63 -10.13 -1.76 0.29
CA GLN A 63 -11.03 -1.13 1.23
C GLN A 63 -12.23 -0.56 0.47
N LEU A 64 -13.41 -0.98 0.85
CA LEU A 64 -14.67 -0.54 0.25
C LEU A 64 -15.53 0.11 1.33
N GLY A 65 -15.90 1.33 1.12
CA GLY A 65 -16.71 2.06 2.07
C GLY A 65 -17.65 3.06 1.39
N ARG A 66 -18.48 3.65 2.20
CA ARG A 66 -19.41 4.67 1.72
C ARG A 66 -18.71 5.97 1.34
N VAL A 67 -17.62 6.32 2.05
CA VAL A 67 -16.88 7.57 1.90
C VAL A 67 -15.57 7.34 1.19
N TYR A 68 -14.85 6.28 1.55
CA TYR A 68 -13.53 5.97 1.05
C TYR A 68 -13.46 4.58 0.45
N ASN A 69 -12.92 4.49 -0.75
CA ASN A 69 -12.61 3.24 -1.41
C ASN A 69 -11.15 3.26 -1.86
N ASN A 70 -10.45 2.17 -1.65
CA ASN A 70 -9.06 2.01 -2.04
C ASN A 70 -8.79 0.59 -2.50
N VAL A 71 -7.98 0.46 -3.55
CA VAL A 71 -7.38 -0.81 -3.95
C VAL A 71 -5.89 -0.57 -4.16
N GLN A 72 -5.07 -1.36 -3.50
CA GLN A 72 -3.62 -1.27 -3.61
C GLN A 72 -3.02 -2.64 -3.90
N LEU A 73 -2.09 -2.66 -4.84
CA LEU A 73 -1.23 -3.78 -5.16
C LEU A 73 0.22 -3.40 -4.86
N ALA A 74 0.94 -4.27 -4.16
CA ALA A 74 2.37 -4.10 -3.97
C ALA A 74 3.08 -5.43 -4.23
N ALA A 75 4.12 -5.39 -5.04
CA ALA A 75 5.01 -6.52 -5.30
C ALA A 75 6.44 -6.13 -4.95
N ARG A 76 7.16 -7.02 -4.28
CA ARG A 76 8.55 -6.83 -3.91
C ARG A 76 9.35 -8.08 -4.25
N ILE A 77 10.55 -7.87 -4.80
CA ILE A 77 11.52 -8.94 -5.05
C ILE A 77 12.86 -8.50 -4.48
N ASP A 78 13.45 -9.35 -3.64
CA ASP A 78 14.75 -9.12 -3.04
C ASP A 78 15.76 -10.10 -3.64
N PHE A 79 16.88 -9.56 -4.12
CA PHE A 79 17.98 -10.32 -4.71
C PHE A 79 19.13 -10.40 -3.69
N PRO A 80 19.48 -11.61 -3.18
CA PRO A 80 20.56 -11.81 -2.23
C PRO A 80 21.91 -11.90 -2.97
N THR A 81 22.31 -10.82 -3.63
CA THR A 81 23.61 -10.70 -4.29
C THR A 81 24.66 -10.09 -3.34
N LYS A 82 25.92 -9.96 -3.79
CA LYS A 82 26.96 -9.26 -3.03
C LYS A 82 26.53 -7.83 -2.64
N LEU A 83 25.73 -7.18 -3.48
CA LEU A 83 25.03 -5.95 -3.18
C LEU A 83 23.52 -6.27 -3.15
N PRO A 84 22.95 -6.58 -1.98
CA PRO A 84 21.55 -6.99 -1.88
C PRO A 84 20.66 -5.85 -2.37
N THR A 85 19.85 -6.14 -3.37
CA THR A 85 18.99 -5.16 -4.04
C THR A 85 17.54 -5.57 -3.90
N SER A 86 16.70 -4.61 -3.58
CA SER A 86 15.26 -4.80 -3.45
C SER A 86 14.52 -3.94 -4.45
N TYR A 87 13.65 -4.57 -5.23
CA TYR A 87 12.75 -3.90 -6.18
C TYR A 87 11.34 -3.94 -5.65
N LYS A 88 10.67 -2.80 -5.60
CA LYS A 88 9.29 -2.70 -5.13
C LYS A 88 8.43 -1.95 -6.14
N PHE A 89 7.35 -2.60 -6.55
CA PHE A 89 6.29 -2.02 -7.38
C PHE A 89 5.07 -1.77 -6.51
N ILE A 90 4.43 -0.61 -6.67
CA ILE A 90 3.20 -0.26 -5.97
C ILE A 90 2.25 0.39 -6.97
N ALA A 91 1.02 -0.10 -7.04
CA ALA A 91 -0.08 0.52 -7.77
C ALA A 91 -1.27 0.71 -6.83
N SER A 92 -1.90 1.87 -6.87
CA SER A 92 -3.06 2.16 -6.04
C SER A 92 -4.06 3.02 -6.77
N ILE A 93 -5.33 2.75 -6.49
CA ILE A 93 -6.47 3.57 -6.91
C ILE A 93 -7.29 3.84 -5.65
N SER A 94 -7.55 5.12 -5.37
CA SER A 94 -8.39 5.51 -4.26
C SER A 94 -9.44 6.54 -4.68
N THR A 95 -10.61 6.46 -4.08
CA THR A 95 -11.68 7.45 -4.25
C THR A 95 -12.18 7.90 -2.90
N PHE A 96 -12.32 9.20 -2.72
CA PHE A 96 -12.86 9.81 -1.53
C PHE A 96 -14.07 10.68 -1.90
N ASP A 97 -15.20 10.43 -1.26
CA ASP A 97 -16.49 11.06 -1.54
C ASP A 97 -16.97 11.87 -0.35
N TYR A 98 -16.59 13.15 -0.33
CA TYR A 98 -16.92 14.08 0.75
C TYR A 98 -18.42 14.42 0.86
N PHE A 99 -19.17 14.21 -0.21
CA PHE A 99 -20.62 14.45 -0.19
C PHE A 99 -21.35 13.57 0.81
N LYS A 100 -20.91 12.31 0.95
CA LYS A 100 -21.54 11.37 1.88
C LYS A 100 -21.27 11.74 3.34
N GLU A 101 -20.17 12.44 3.59
CA GLU A 101 -19.79 12.92 4.91
C GLU A 101 -20.37 14.31 5.20
N ALA A 102 -20.42 15.18 4.20
CA ALA A 102 -20.91 16.54 4.31
C ALA A 102 -22.40 16.64 4.66
N LYS A 103 -23.18 15.56 4.51
CA LYS A 103 -24.58 15.52 5.00
C LYS A 103 -24.71 15.84 6.50
N PHE A 104 -23.66 15.68 7.28
CA PHE A 104 -23.65 16.04 8.70
C PHE A 104 -23.42 17.53 8.94
N PHE A 105 -22.74 18.23 8.04
CA PHE A 105 -22.28 19.60 8.21
C PHE A 105 -22.88 20.56 7.19
N SER A 106 -23.56 20.08 6.17
CA SER A 106 -24.10 20.95 5.14
C SER A 106 -25.43 21.59 5.58
N ASN A 107 -25.51 22.88 5.46
CA ASN A 107 -26.77 23.60 5.46
C ASN A 107 -27.64 23.07 4.29
N LYS A 108 -28.90 22.75 4.53
CA LYS A 108 -29.81 22.16 3.55
C LYS A 108 -29.94 22.95 2.25
N ASP A 109 -29.61 24.22 2.29
CA ASP A 109 -29.89 25.19 1.22
C ASP A 109 -28.75 25.26 0.16
N ASN A 110 -27.53 24.78 0.46
CA ASN A 110 -26.39 24.79 -0.47
C ASN A 110 -25.51 23.55 -0.28
N PRO A 111 -25.91 22.37 -0.76
CA PRO A 111 -25.08 21.19 -0.66
C PRO A 111 -23.89 21.35 -1.61
N ALA A 112 -22.70 21.51 -1.04
CA ALA A 112 -21.44 21.38 -1.75
C ALA A 112 -20.84 20.01 -1.48
N PHE A 113 -20.31 19.37 -2.49
CA PHE A 113 -19.57 18.12 -2.32
C PHE A 113 -18.34 18.06 -3.21
N ASN A 114 -17.37 17.31 -2.75
CA ASN A 114 -16.12 17.08 -3.46
C ASN A 114 -15.88 15.57 -3.56
N LYS A 115 -15.54 15.12 -4.75
CA LYS A 115 -15.13 13.75 -5.01
C LYS A 115 -13.72 13.76 -5.53
N LYS A 116 -12.81 13.13 -4.77
CA LYS A 116 -11.41 12.98 -5.15
C LYS A 116 -11.16 11.57 -5.64
N ARG A 117 -10.37 11.46 -6.71
CA ARG A 117 -9.83 10.19 -7.19
C ARG A 117 -8.33 10.34 -7.36
N GLU A 118 -7.61 9.43 -6.77
CA GLU A 118 -6.15 9.36 -6.88
C GLU A 118 -5.76 8.00 -7.46
N GLU A 119 -4.92 8.02 -8.46
CA GLU A 119 -4.34 6.84 -9.09
C GLU A 119 -2.83 7.03 -9.12
N PHE A 120 -2.07 6.04 -8.68
CA PHE A 120 -0.64 6.12 -8.83
C PHE A 120 0.00 4.76 -9.08
N VAL A 121 1.13 4.81 -9.77
CA VAL A 121 2.05 3.69 -9.95
C VAL A 121 3.45 4.16 -9.57
N LYS A 122 4.13 3.39 -8.72
CA LYS A 122 5.48 3.68 -8.25
C LYS A 122 6.38 2.46 -8.39
N LEU A 123 7.59 2.68 -8.87
CA LEU A 123 8.66 1.70 -8.87
C LEU A 123 9.78 2.21 -7.98
N LYS A 124 10.25 1.38 -7.06
CA LYS A 124 11.32 1.72 -6.11
C LYS A 124 12.42 0.69 -6.15
N VAL A 125 13.65 1.15 -6.02
CA VAL A 125 14.85 0.33 -5.87
C VAL A 125 15.51 0.70 -4.56
N SER A 126 15.79 -0.28 -3.70
CA SER A 126 16.46 -0.08 -2.43
C SER A 126 17.80 -0.80 -2.43
N LEU A 127 18.84 -0.10 -2.03
CA LEU A 127 20.22 -0.56 -1.91
C LEU A 127 20.70 -0.36 -0.47
N PRO A 128 20.89 -1.41 0.33
CA PRO A 128 21.60 -1.28 1.60
C PRO A 128 23.09 -1.09 1.33
N PHE A 129 23.70 -0.10 1.93
CA PHE A 129 25.13 0.20 1.75
C PHE A 129 25.96 0.21 3.03
N LEU A 130 25.34 0.08 4.18
CA LEU A 130 25.96 -0.12 5.48
C LEU A 130 25.02 -0.94 6.34
N SER A 131 25.51 -1.56 7.42
CA SER A 131 24.70 -2.40 8.31
C SER A 131 23.41 -1.75 8.85
N ARG A 132 23.33 -0.41 8.81
CA ARG A 132 22.17 0.36 9.31
C ARG A 132 21.68 1.44 8.32
N LYS A 133 22.21 1.51 7.11
CA LYS A 133 21.83 2.54 6.12
C LYS A 133 21.40 1.89 4.82
N LYS A 134 20.34 2.42 4.24
CA LYS A 134 19.90 2.05 2.88
C LYS A 134 19.64 3.32 2.07
N ALA A 135 19.96 3.28 0.80
CA ALA A 135 19.50 4.26 -0.18
C ALA A 135 18.26 3.71 -0.88
N GLU A 136 17.29 4.55 -1.10
CA GLU A 136 16.05 4.20 -1.80
C GLU A 136 15.81 5.24 -2.90
N PHE A 137 15.67 4.76 -4.13
CA PHE A 137 15.35 5.55 -5.29
C PHE A 137 14.03 5.08 -5.85
N GLY A 138 13.19 6.00 -6.29
CA GLY A 138 11.90 5.63 -6.84
C GLY A 138 11.43 6.63 -7.88
N VAL A 139 10.70 6.12 -8.84
CA VAL A 139 9.96 6.92 -9.83
C VAL A 139 8.50 6.54 -9.77
N GLY A 140 7.63 7.51 -9.98
CA GLY A 140 6.21 7.25 -9.96
C GLY A 140 5.44 8.21 -10.84
N ILE A 141 4.27 7.78 -11.23
CA ILE A 141 3.29 8.58 -11.96
C ILE A 141 2.02 8.55 -11.11
N ALA A 142 1.49 9.73 -10.83
CA ALA A 142 0.23 9.89 -10.13
C ALA A 142 -0.72 10.75 -10.97
N ARG A 143 -1.99 10.38 -10.95
CA ARG A 143 -3.09 11.17 -11.50
C ARG A 143 -4.04 11.49 -10.37
N MET A 144 -4.37 12.76 -10.23
CA MET A 144 -5.37 13.24 -9.29
C MET A 144 -6.51 13.87 -10.07
N GLU A 145 -7.73 13.54 -9.68
CA GLU A 145 -8.95 14.10 -10.25
C GLU A 145 -9.82 14.59 -9.11
N ASP A 146 -10.06 15.90 -9.08
CA ASP A 146 -10.95 16.54 -8.13
C ASP A 146 -12.21 17.02 -8.86
N ARG A 147 -13.39 16.56 -8.41
CA ARG A 147 -14.68 16.98 -8.92
C ARG A 147 -15.42 17.74 -7.82
N TYR A 148 -15.67 19.01 -8.09
CA TYR A 148 -16.42 19.89 -7.21
C TYR A 148 -17.82 20.09 -7.77
N PHE A 149 -18.82 19.92 -6.92
CA PHE A 149 -20.20 20.17 -7.24
C PHE A 149 -20.72 21.19 -6.24
N GLN A 150 -21.16 22.30 -6.75
CA GLN A 150 -21.81 23.34 -5.95
C GLN A 150 -23.17 23.64 -6.57
N THR A 151 -24.23 23.40 -5.83
CA THR A 151 -25.56 23.75 -6.25
C THR A 151 -25.86 25.19 -5.80
N ASN A 152 -25.79 26.14 -6.71
CA ASN A 152 -26.61 27.33 -6.59
C ASN A 152 -27.99 26.99 -7.14
N ILE A 153 -29.02 27.54 -6.53
CA ILE A 153 -30.44 27.21 -6.68
C ILE A 153 -30.93 27.11 -8.14
N ILE A 154 -30.17 27.54 -9.13
CA ILE A 154 -30.59 27.64 -10.53
C ILE A 154 -29.68 26.92 -11.52
N ASP A 155 -28.38 26.67 -11.23
CA ASP A 155 -27.46 26.03 -12.15
C ASP A 155 -26.58 24.96 -11.45
N PHE A 156 -26.67 23.76 -11.97
CA PHE A 156 -25.81 22.66 -11.58
C PHE A 156 -24.55 22.70 -12.48
N SER A 157 -23.50 23.36 -12.04
CA SER A 157 -22.22 23.35 -12.76
C SER A 157 -21.25 22.36 -12.14
N GLU A 158 -20.82 21.39 -12.95
CA GLU A 158 -19.72 20.49 -12.58
C GLU A 158 -18.40 21.11 -13.03
N THR A 159 -17.54 21.46 -12.10
CA THR A 159 -16.17 21.87 -12.42
C THR A 159 -15.25 20.68 -12.20
N LYS A 160 -14.69 20.18 -13.30
CA LYS A 160 -13.72 19.10 -13.29
C LYS A 160 -12.32 19.69 -13.37
N HIS A 161 -11.49 19.39 -12.39
CA HIS A 161 -10.07 19.72 -12.39
C HIS A 161 -9.25 18.44 -12.45
N ASP A 162 -8.51 18.26 -13.55
CA ASP A 162 -7.60 17.15 -13.74
C ASP A 162 -6.15 17.64 -13.53
N GLU A 163 -5.49 17.17 -12.49
CA GLU A 163 -4.10 17.48 -12.22
C GLU A 163 -3.25 16.22 -12.29
N SER A 164 -2.21 16.25 -13.11
CA SER A 164 -1.25 15.16 -13.23
C SER A 164 0.06 15.60 -12.57
N THR A 165 0.45 14.91 -11.51
CA THR A 165 1.67 15.19 -10.76
C THR A 165 2.68 14.08 -10.95
N TYR A 166 3.90 14.44 -11.32
CA TYR A 166 5.04 13.52 -11.39
C TYR A 166 5.88 13.70 -10.11
N SER A 167 6.14 12.61 -9.39
CA SER A 167 7.03 12.61 -8.23
C SER A 167 8.23 11.70 -8.48
N ILE A 168 9.41 12.23 -8.29
CA ILE A 168 10.70 11.52 -8.32
C ILE A 168 11.12 11.22 -6.89
#